data_3bbf9bb4917dc1f108674062ab7280a4
#
_entry.id   3bbf9bb4917dc1f108674062ab7280a4
#
_cell.length_a   1.000
_cell.length_b   1.000
_cell.length_c   1.000
_cell.angle_alpha   90.00
_cell.angle_beta   90.00
_cell.angle_gamma   90.00
#
_symmetry.space_group_name_H-M   'P 1'
#
loop_
_entity.id
_entity.type
_entity.pdbx_description
1 polymer ?
#
loop_
_entity_poly.entity_id
_entity_poly.type
_entity_poly.pdbx_seq_one_letter_code
_entity_poly.pdbx_strand_id
1 'polypeptide(L)'
;MKVSILGLSGSGKSTLAKYLSDRLHLPLLYLDQVHFSEYWIERSDADAAATVAAFLSAHPDGWVIDGNYQMYSFAERLEASDRIIILLFPRISRLFRLIRRRIRYHGRVRESVAPGCSERLDFAFLRWILLDGCAPARMESFRLVAARYPDKVQIIKNQRELDALYRLFRN
;
A
#
# COMPACT_ATOMS: atom_id res chain seq x y z
N MET A 1 11.33 -2.05 13.99
CA MET A 1 9.86 -2.09 13.83
C MET A 1 9.50 -2.40 12.39
N LYS A 2 8.59 -3.35 12.16
CA LYS A 2 8.17 -3.84 10.85
C LYS A 2 6.71 -3.48 10.60
N VAL A 3 6.40 -2.76 9.53
CA VAL A 3 5.05 -2.25 9.24
C VAL A 3 4.60 -2.67 7.85
N SER A 4 3.49 -3.42 7.77
CA SER A 4 2.79 -3.70 6.52
C SER A 4 1.60 -2.77 6.36
N ILE A 5 1.47 -2.13 5.19
CA ILE A 5 0.37 -1.23 4.87
C ILE A 5 -0.44 -1.83 3.73
N LEU A 6 -1.68 -2.17 4.04
CA LEU A 6 -2.65 -2.76 3.14
C LEU A 6 -3.82 -1.79 2.91
N GLY A 7 -4.67 -2.11 1.95
CA GLY A 7 -5.92 -1.38 1.77
C GLY A 7 -6.25 -1.04 0.33
N LEU A 8 -7.35 -0.35 0.15
CA LEU A 8 -7.93 -0.07 -1.16
C LEU A 8 -7.11 0.98 -1.94
N SER A 9 -7.15 0.93 -3.27
CA SER A 9 -6.51 1.94 -4.12
C SER A 9 -7.10 3.33 -3.86
N GLY A 10 -6.25 4.35 -3.83
CA GLY A 10 -6.64 5.73 -3.51
C GLY A 10 -6.88 6.02 -2.03
N SER A 11 -6.68 5.04 -1.12
CA SER A 11 -6.84 5.25 0.32
C SER A 11 -5.71 6.03 0.99
N GLY A 12 -4.57 6.21 0.32
CA GLY A 12 -3.41 6.95 0.84
C GLY A 12 -2.30 6.08 1.42
N LYS A 13 -2.26 4.79 1.10
CA LYS A 13 -1.22 3.84 1.57
C LYS A 13 0.19 4.36 1.35
N SER A 14 0.55 4.71 0.12
CA SER A 14 1.91 5.13 -0.23
C SER A 14 2.33 6.44 0.47
N THR A 15 1.38 7.35 0.72
CA THR A 15 1.62 8.56 1.50
C THR A 15 1.91 8.23 2.96
N LEU A 16 1.14 7.30 3.55
CA LEU A 16 1.38 6.83 4.90
C LEU A 16 2.70 6.06 5.00
N ALA A 17 2.99 5.21 4.03
CA ALA A 17 4.22 4.43 3.98
C ALA A 17 5.46 5.33 3.99
N LYS A 18 5.47 6.34 3.12
CA LYS A 18 6.57 7.32 3.10
C LYS A 18 6.68 8.07 4.43
N TYR A 19 5.57 8.55 4.97
CA TYR A 19 5.58 9.25 6.27
C TYR A 19 6.17 8.38 7.38
N LEU A 20 5.77 7.12 7.48
CA LEU A 20 6.28 6.22 8.51
C LEU A 20 7.76 5.87 8.29
N SER A 21 8.17 5.64 7.05
CA SER A 21 9.56 5.41 6.69
C SER A 21 10.44 6.60 7.08
N ASP A 22 10.07 7.81 6.67
CA ASP A 22 10.81 9.04 6.98
C ASP A 22 10.87 9.27 8.51
N ARG A 23 9.77 9.04 9.20
CA ARG A 23 9.65 9.33 10.63
C ARG A 23 10.37 8.33 11.53
N LEU A 24 10.40 7.08 11.12
CA LEU A 24 11.01 5.97 11.86
C LEU A 24 12.40 5.61 11.36
N HIS A 25 12.88 6.30 10.31
CA HIS A 25 14.16 6.02 9.64
C HIS A 25 14.26 4.55 9.18
N LEU A 26 13.16 4.01 8.64
CA LEU A 26 13.05 2.63 8.19
C LEU A 26 13.12 2.53 6.67
N PRO A 27 13.77 1.49 6.13
CA PRO A 27 13.72 1.18 4.71
C PRO A 27 12.28 0.97 4.24
N LEU A 28 11.96 1.46 3.04
CA LEU A 28 10.64 1.46 2.44
C LEU A 28 10.63 0.66 1.15
N LEU A 29 9.65 -0.23 1.02
CA LEU A 29 9.38 -0.96 -0.22
C LEU A 29 7.96 -0.69 -0.70
N TYR A 30 7.84 -0.14 -1.91
CA TYR A 30 6.58 -0.03 -2.63
C TYR A 30 6.41 -1.25 -3.54
N LEU A 31 5.42 -2.09 -3.27
CA LEU A 31 5.19 -3.29 -4.08
C LEU A 31 4.72 -2.97 -5.50
N ASP A 32 4.14 -1.81 -5.76
CA ASP A 32 3.85 -1.35 -7.12
C ASP A 32 5.15 -1.17 -7.95
N GLN A 33 6.27 -0.75 -7.32
CA GLN A 33 7.58 -0.68 -7.99
C GLN A 33 8.22 -2.06 -8.20
N VAL A 34 7.87 -3.02 -7.36
CA VAL A 34 8.33 -4.40 -7.50
C VAL A 34 7.56 -5.10 -8.61
N HIS A 35 6.25 -4.91 -8.67
CA HIS A 35 5.37 -5.55 -9.65
C HIS A 35 5.55 -4.97 -11.06
N PHE A 36 5.64 -3.64 -11.18
CA PHE A 36 5.80 -2.97 -12.46
C PHE A 36 7.26 -2.52 -12.68
N SER A 37 7.76 -2.76 -13.88
CA SER A 37 8.91 -2.08 -14.44
C SER A 37 8.47 -0.79 -15.14
N GLU A 38 9.36 -0.17 -15.92
CA GLU A 38 9.04 1.06 -16.66
C GLU A 38 7.81 0.90 -17.55
N TYR A 39 7.04 1.98 -17.69
CA TYR A 39 5.86 2.06 -18.57
C TYR A 39 4.74 1.06 -18.27
N TRP A 40 4.57 0.66 -16.99
CA TRP A 40 3.54 -0.28 -16.52
C TRP A 40 3.70 -1.71 -17.07
N ILE A 41 4.91 -2.11 -17.45
CA ILE A 41 5.20 -3.49 -17.84
C ILE A 41 5.28 -4.33 -16.56
N GLU A 42 4.47 -5.38 -16.48
CA GLU A 42 4.50 -6.31 -15.34
C GLU A 42 5.77 -7.15 -15.36
N ARG A 43 6.41 -7.29 -14.21
CA ARG A 43 7.52 -8.22 -14.02
C ARG A 43 6.99 -9.64 -13.80
N SER A 44 7.85 -10.64 -13.99
CA SER A 44 7.49 -12.01 -13.61
C SER A 44 7.24 -12.08 -12.10
N ASP A 45 6.27 -12.90 -11.69
CA ASP A 45 5.97 -13.11 -10.27
C ASP A 45 7.17 -13.66 -9.50
N ALA A 46 8.01 -14.48 -10.18
CA ALA A 46 9.23 -15.03 -9.59
C ALA A 46 10.26 -13.94 -9.26
N ASP A 47 10.53 -13.02 -10.20
CA ASP A 47 11.48 -11.92 -9.98
C ASP A 47 10.98 -10.94 -8.92
N ALA A 48 9.68 -10.65 -8.94
CA ALA A 48 9.05 -9.79 -7.95
C ALA A 48 9.10 -10.43 -6.55
N ALA A 49 8.80 -11.72 -6.43
CA ALA A 49 8.89 -12.46 -5.17
C ALA A 49 10.33 -12.52 -4.65
N ALA A 50 11.30 -12.78 -5.52
CA ALA A 50 12.73 -12.78 -5.17
C ALA A 50 13.19 -11.41 -4.67
N THR A 51 12.72 -10.32 -5.30
CA THR A 51 13.01 -8.94 -4.86
C THR A 51 12.48 -8.67 -3.46
N VAL A 52 11.26 -9.11 -3.15
CA VAL A 52 10.67 -8.94 -1.81
C VAL A 52 11.42 -9.78 -0.78
N ALA A 53 11.75 -11.03 -1.10
CA ALA A 53 12.51 -11.91 -0.21
C ALA A 53 13.91 -11.33 0.10
N ALA A 54 14.61 -10.81 -0.90
CA ALA A 54 15.89 -10.14 -0.73
C ALA A 54 15.78 -8.90 0.18
N PHE A 55 14.73 -8.09 -0.01
CA PHE A 55 14.47 -6.92 0.83
C PHE A 55 14.25 -7.31 2.29
N LEU A 56 13.43 -8.33 2.56
CA LEU A 56 13.15 -8.81 3.92
C LEU A 56 14.41 -9.34 4.60
N SER A 57 15.25 -10.07 3.85
CA SER A 57 16.53 -10.59 4.35
C SER A 57 17.56 -9.49 4.65
N ALA A 58 17.58 -8.43 3.83
CA ALA A 58 18.49 -7.30 4.00
C ALA A 58 18.09 -6.38 5.18
N HIS A 59 16.82 -6.42 5.60
CA HIS A 59 16.28 -5.53 6.63
C HIS A 59 15.62 -6.29 7.79
N PRO A 60 16.36 -7.15 8.52
CA PRO A 60 15.78 -7.98 9.58
C PRO A 60 15.25 -7.17 10.77
N ASP A 61 15.76 -5.95 11.00
CA ASP A 61 15.46 -5.14 12.19
C ASP A 61 14.23 -4.24 12.01
N GLY A 62 13.86 -3.90 10.77
CA GLY A 62 12.70 -3.06 10.54
C GLY A 62 12.53 -2.61 9.09
N TRP A 63 11.29 -2.35 8.72
CA TRP A 63 10.91 -1.90 7.38
C TRP A 63 9.46 -1.39 7.33
N VAL A 64 9.15 -0.68 6.27
CA VAL A 64 7.78 -0.33 5.87
C VAL A 64 7.51 -0.90 4.48
N ILE A 65 6.45 -1.68 4.33
CA ILE A 65 6.06 -2.26 3.03
C ILE A 65 4.64 -1.84 2.68
N ASP A 66 4.46 -1.22 1.50
CA ASP A 66 3.18 -0.78 0.95
C ASP A 66 2.73 -1.70 -0.18
N GLY A 67 1.57 -2.34 -0.03
CA GLY A 67 0.91 -3.09 -1.10
C GLY A 67 0.21 -4.38 -0.69
N ASN A 68 -0.75 -4.79 -1.53
CA ASN A 68 -1.65 -5.93 -1.25
C ASN A 68 -1.25 -7.24 -1.95
N TYR A 69 -0.15 -7.29 -2.68
CA TYR A 69 0.23 -8.43 -3.51
C TYR A 69 0.40 -9.70 -2.67
N GLN A 70 -0.46 -10.69 -2.91
CA GLN A 70 -0.49 -11.94 -2.15
C GLN A 70 0.62 -12.92 -2.58
N MET A 71 1.09 -12.82 -3.82
CA MET A 71 2.12 -13.67 -4.41
C MET A 71 3.55 -13.32 -3.95
N TYR A 72 3.74 -12.19 -3.24
CA TYR A 72 5.08 -11.72 -2.85
C TYR A 72 5.28 -11.85 -1.34
N SER A 73 5.58 -13.06 -0.86
CA SER A 73 5.82 -13.39 0.56
C SER A 73 4.75 -12.79 1.50
N PHE A 74 3.47 -12.83 1.11
CA PHE A 74 2.40 -12.13 1.83
C PHE A 74 2.25 -12.62 3.26
N ALA A 75 2.13 -13.94 3.45
CA ALA A 75 1.98 -14.51 4.79
C ALA A 75 3.22 -14.23 5.65
N GLU A 76 4.41 -14.39 5.10
CA GLU A 76 5.68 -14.14 5.77
C GLU A 76 5.82 -12.66 6.22
N ARG A 77 5.48 -11.71 5.33
CA ARG A 77 5.48 -10.27 5.67
C ARG A 77 4.52 -9.95 6.80
N LEU A 78 3.29 -10.50 6.77
CA LEU A 78 2.30 -10.24 7.81
C LEU A 78 2.68 -10.89 9.14
N GLU A 79 3.23 -12.10 9.10
CA GLU A 79 3.74 -12.78 10.29
C GLU A 79 4.88 -11.99 10.95
N ALA A 80 5.82 -11.52 10.15
CA ALA A 80 6.96 -10.74 10.60
C ALA A 80 6.61 -9.31 11.05
N SER A 81 5.45 -8.78 10.64
CA SER A 81 5.03 -7.41 10.98
C SER A 81 4.78 -7.23 12.49
N ASP A 82 5.27 -6.14 13.05
CA ASP A 82 4.87 -5.64 14.36
C ASP A 82 3.51 -4.93 14.28
N ARG A 83 3.23 -4.27 13.14
CA ARG A 83 1.96 -3.58 12.85
C ARG A 83 1.50 -3.82 11.43
N ILE A 84 0.20 -4.03 11.28
CA ILE A 84 -0.48 -4.17 9.98
C ILE A 84 -1.55 -3.07 9.92
N ILE A 85 -1.40 -2.11 9.03
CA ILE A 85 -2.34 -1.00 8.88
C ILE A 85 -3.17 -1.22 7.63
N ILE A 86 -4.49 -1.28 7.77
CA ILE A 86 -5.41 -1.53 6.65
C ILE A 86 -6.27 -0.27 6.40
N LEU A 87 -6.06 0.37 5.24
CA LEU A 87 -6.80 1.59 4.87
C LEU A 87 -8.05 1.26 4.04
N LEU A 88 -9.24 1.37 4.64
CA LEU A 88 -10.54 1.04 4.05
C LEU A 88 -11.44 2.27 3.89
N PHE A 89 -10.94 3.31 3.26
CA PHE A 89 -11.71 4.54 3.03
C PHE A 89 -12.93 4.32 2.12
N PRO A 90 -14.05 5.04 2.34
CA PRO A 90 -15.23 5.01 1.48
C PRO A 90 -14.91 5.34 0.02
N ARG A 91 -15.67 4.79 -0.91
CA ARG A 91 -15.47 4.94 -2.37
C ARG A 91 -15.36 6.39 -2.81
N ILE A 92 -16.28 7.23 -2.36
CA ILE A 92 -16.31 8.67 -2.71
C ILE A 92 -15.04 9.37 -2.22
N SER A 93 -14.62 9.12 -0.99
CA SER A 93 -13.40 9.71 -0.42
C SER A 93 -12.15 9.31 -1.22
N ARG A 94 -12.07 8.05 -1.67
CA ARG A 94 -10.97 7.57 -2.51
C ARG A 94 -10.97 8.22 -3.89
N LEU A 95 -12.15 8.39 -4.50
CA LEU A 95 -12.30 9.06 -5.78
C LEU A 95 -11.78 10.51 -5.71
N PHE A 96 -12.20 11.29 -4.72
CA PHE A 96 -11.69 12.66 -4.53
C PHE A 96 -10.18 12.71 -4.34
N ARG A 97 -9.60 11.78 -3.57
CA ARG A 97 -8.15 11.68 -3.36
C ARG A 97 -7.41 11.39 -4.67
N LEU A 98 -7.97 10.53 -5.52
CA LEU A 98 -7.40 10.19 -6.83
C LEU A 98 -7.45 11.36 -7.80
N ILE A 99 -8.58 12.09 -7.87
CA ILE A 99 -8.70 13.31 -8.69
C ILE A 99 -7.66 14.34 -8.22
N ARG A 100 -7.60 14.61 -6.91
CA ARG A 100 -6.61 15.53 -6.34
C ARG A 100 -5.17 15.08 -6.62
N ARG A 101 -4.91 13.79 -6.55
CA ARG A 101 -3.62 13.20 -6.88
C ARG A 101 -3.27 13.40 -8.36
N ARG A 102 -4.22 13.15 -9.27
CA ARG A 102 -4.03 13.37 -10.71
C ARG A 102 -3.69 14.82 -11.03
N ILE A 103 -4.38 15.78 -10.40
CA ILE A 103 -4.08 17.20 -10.55
C ILE A 103 -2.67 17.52 -10.04
N ARG A 104 -2.32 17.02 -8.85
CA ARG A 104 -1.01 17.28 -8.22
C ARG A 104 0.17 16.70 -9.01
N TYR A 105 0.00 15.53 -9.61
CA TYR A 105 1.05 14.80 -10.34
C TYR A 105 0.85 14.82 -11.85
N HIS A 106 0.13 15.83 -12.36
CA HIS A 106 -0.01 15.99 -13.80
C HIS A 106 1.38 16.19 -14.45
N GLY A 107 1.73 15.29 -15.40
CA GLY A 107 3.03 15.32 -16.06
C GLY A 107 4.23 14.89 -15.21
N ARG A 108 4.01 14.34 -14.00
CA ARG A 108 5.08 13.85 -13.11
C ARG A 108 4.86 12.39 -12.74
N VAL A 109 5.96 11.67 -12.54
CA VAL A 109 5.94 10.30 -12.00
C VAL A 109 6.04 10.37 -10.48
N ARG A 110 5.25 9.56 -9.78
CA ARG A 110 5.30 9.47 -8.31
C ARG A 110 6.48 8.60 -7.87
N GLU A 111 7.04 8.91 -6.72
CA GLU A 111 8.05 8.09 -6.07
C GLU A 111 7.60 6.63 -5.82
N SER A 112 6.31 6.41 -5.57
CA SER A 112 5.75 5.08 -5.24
C SER A 112 5.45 4.17 -6.42
N VAL A 113 5.79 4.57 -7.66
CA VAL A 113 5.64 3.75 -8.87
C VAL A 113 6.96 3.74 -9.67
N ALA A 114 7.10 2.76 -10.57
CA ALA A 114 8.30 2.65 -11.39
C ALA A 114 8.46 3.85 -12.34
N PRO A 115 9.70 4.17 -12.79
CA PRO A 115 9.95 5.22 -13.76
C PRO A 115 9.09 5.07 -15.02
N GLY A 116 8.66 6.19 -15.62
CA GLY A 116 7.80 6.16 -16.80
C GLY A 116 6.33 5.80 -16.55
N CYS A 117 5.98 5.37 -15.34
CA CYS A 117 4.61 5.03 -14.96
C CYS A 117 3.83 6.31 -14.59
N SER A 118 3.33 7.03 -15.59
CA SER A 118 2.50 8.22 -15.36
C SER A 118 1.14 7.87 -14.77
N GLU A 119 0.55 8.82 -14.03
CA GLU A 119 -0.81 8.67 -13.49
C GLU A 119 -1.82 8.51 -14.62
N ARG A 120 -2.50 7.38 -14.63
CA ARG A 120 -3.64 7.10 -15.52
C ARG A 120 -4.94 7.26 -14.73
N LEU A 121 -5.86 8.07 -15.24
CA LEU A 121 -7.25 8.17 -14.79
C LEU A 121 -8.11 7.97 -16.03
N ASP A 122 -8.03 6.77 -16.62
CA ASP A 122 -8.95 6.36 -17.66
C ASP A 122 -10.25 5.80 -17.03
N PHE A 123 -11.26 5.64 -17.87
CA PHE A 123 -12.58 5.15 -17.44
C PHE A 123 -12.48 3.73 -16.84
N ALA A 124 -11.62 2.88 -17.38
CA ALA A 124 -11.42 1.52 -16.90
C ALA A 124 -10.86 1.51 -15.46
N PHE A 125 -9.89 2.38 -15.19
CA PHE A 125 -9.31 2.51 -13.85
C PHE A 125 -10.29 3.12 -12.83
N LEU A 126 -11.09 4.11 -13.25
CA LEU A 126 -12.16 4.67 -12.41
C LEU A 126 -13.22 3.62 -12.07
N ARG A 127 -13.68 2.86 -13.06
CA ARG A 127 -14.61 1.75 -12.87
C ARG A 127 -14.01 0.72 -11.90
N TRP A 128 -12.76 0.33 -12.12
CA TRP A 128 -12.08 -0.62 -11.25
C TRP A 128 -12.02 -0.13 -9.79
N ILE A 129 -11.71 1.14 -9.55
CA ILE A 129 -11.67 1.71 -8.20
C ILE A 129 -13.03 1.71 -7.52
N LEU A 130 -14.08 2.04 -8.28
CA LEU A 130 -15.43 2.19 -7.73
C LEU A 130 -16.15 0.85 -7.55
N LEU A 131 -15.86 -0.15 -8.39
CA LEU A 131 -16.54 -1.44 -8.41
C LEU A 131 -15.59 -2.59 -8.08
N ASP A 132 -14.71 -2.96 -8.99
CA ASP A 132 -13.92 -4.19 -8.93
C ASP A 132 -12.89 -4.18 -7.79
N GLY A 133 -12.28 -3.01 -7.54
CA GLY A 133 -11.34 -2.82 -6.43
C GLY A 133 -11.95 -2.93 -5.03
N CYS A 134 -13.30 -2.95 -4.95
CA CYS A 134 -14.07 -3.17 -3.72
C CYS A 134 -14.85 -4.48 -3.74
N ALA A 135 -14.50 -5.41 -4.61
CA ALA A 135 -15.18 -6.71 -4.72
C ALA A 135 -15.25 -7.40 -3.35
N PRO A 136 -16.34 -8.15 -3.07
CA PRO A 136 -16.52 -8.85 -1.79
C PRO A 136 -15.32 -9.72 -1.40
N ALA A 137 -14.75 -10.44 -2.36
CA ALA A 137 -13.56 -11.28 -2.13
C ALA A 137 -12.35 -10.48 -1.60
N ARG A 138 -12.12 -9.27 -2.11
CA ARG A 138 -11.05 -8.39 -1.62
C ARG A 138 -11.33 -7.86 -0.22
N MET A 139 -12.57 -7.48 0.06
CA MET A 139 -12.97 -7.06 1.40
C MET A 139 -12.84 -8.22 2.40
N GLU A 140 -13.18 -9.44 1.97
CA GLU A 140 -13.04 -10.63 2.78
C GLU A 140 -11.57 -10.94 3.08
N SER A 141 -10.66 -10.77 2.13
CA SER A 141 -9.23 -10.95 2.40
C SER A 141 -8.71 -10.02 3.52
N PHE A 142 -9.17 -8.77 3.58
CA PHE A 142 -8.82 -7.87 4.69
C PHE A 142 -9.43 -8.31 6.03
N ARG A 143 -10.65 -8.86 6.03
CA ARG A 143 -11.29 -9.41 7.24
C ARG A 143 -10.51 -10.61 7.76
N LEU A 144 -10.11 -11.51 6.86
CA LEU A 144 -9.30 -12.68 7.22
C LEU A 144 -7.95 -12.28 7.82
N VAL A 145 -7.28 -11.27 7.25
CA VAL A 145 -6.05 -10.73 7.85
C VAL A 145 -6.31 -10.17 9.24
N ALA A 146 -7.39 -9.39 9.42
CA ALA A 146 -7.72 -8.83 10.73
C ALA A 146 -8.09 -9.90 11.76
N ALA A 147 -8.77 -10.96 11.34
CA ALA A 147 -9.11 -12.08 12.21
C ALA A 147 -7.88 -12.92 12.62
N ARG A 148 -6.91 -13.08 11.70
CA ARG A 148 -5.69 -13.84 11.94
C ARG A 148 -4.68 -13.10 12.84
N TYR A 149 -4.63 -11.76 12.75
CA TYR A 149 -3.65 -10.94 13.47
C TYR A 149 -4.32 -9.82 14.29
N PRO A 150 -5.25 -10.12 15.20
CA PRO A 150 -6.07 -9.12 15.89
C PRO A 150 -5.23 -8.11 16.69
N ASP A 151 -4.12 -8.54 17.28
CA ASP A 151 -3.24 -7.70 18.10
C ASP A 151 -2.32 -6.79 17.27
N LYS A 152 -2.10 -7.12 15.99
CA LYS A 152 -1.21 -6.37 15.08
C LYS A 152 -1.98 -5.45 14.13
N VAL A 153 -3.27 -5.74 13.86
CA VAL A 153 -4.04 -5.05 12.83
C VAL A 153 -4.72 -3.80 13.36
N GLN A 154 -4.51 -2.69 12.64
CA GLN A 154 -5.26 -1.45 12.81
C GLN A 154 -5.99 -1.08 11.52
N ILE A 155 -7.33 -1.05 11.56
CA ILE A 155 -8.16 -0.67 10.42
C ILE A 155 -8.47 0.83 10.50
N ILE A 156 -8.21 1.55 9.42
CA ILE A 156 -8.45 2.99 9.27
C ILE A 156 -9.51 3.21 8.18
N LYS A 157 -10.64 3.81 8.53
CA LYS A 157 -11.79 3.97 7.64
C LYS A 157 -12.04 5.42 7.21
N ASN A 158 -11.48 6.39 7.91
CA ASN A 158 -11.71 7.80 7.66
C ASN A 158 -10.48 8.67 7.98
N GLN A 159 -10.57 9.97 7.61
CA GLN A 159 -9.47 10.92 7.80
C GLN A 159 -9.14 11.14 9.28
N ARG A 160 -10.14 11.20 10.15
CA ARG A 160 -9.93 11.43 11.59
C ARG A 160 -9.09 10.31 12.22
N GLU A 161 -9.37 9.07 11.87
CA GLU A 161 -8.58 7.91 12.33
C GLU A 161 -7.16 7.94 11.76
N LEU A 162 -7.01 8.32 10.49
CA LEU A 162 -5.69 8.48 9.88
C LEU A 162 -4.89 9.60 10.54
N ASP A 163 -5.51 10.73 10.84
CA ASP A 163 -4.86 11.85 11.53
C ASP A 163 -4.48 11.48 12.96
N ALA A 164 -5.28 10.65 13.63
CA ALA A 164 -4.93 10.10 14.94
C ALA A 164 -3.70 9.19 14.83
N LEU A 165 -3.61 8.35 13.81
CA LEU A 165 -2.44 7.52 13.54
C LEU A 165 -1.18 8.38 13.30
N TYR A 166 -1.27 9.43 12.49
CA TYR A 166 -0.15 10.35 12.27
C TYR A 166 0.35 11.00 13.57
N ARG A 167 -0.57 11.35 14.48
CA ARG A 167 -0.21 11.93 15.79
C ARG A 167 0.57 10.96 16.67
N LEU A 168 0.26 9.66 16.64
CA LEU A 168 1.00 8.64 17.41
C LEU A 168 2.48 8.55 17.01
N PHE A 169 2.79 8.85 15.76
CA PHE A 169 4.17 8.81 15.25
C PHE A 169 4.82 10.21 15.13
N ARG A 170 4.18 11.24 15.66
CA ARG A 170 4.67 12.61 15.56
C ARG A 170 5.68 12.98 16.66
N ASN A 171 5.64 12.26 17.77
CA ASN A 171 6.49 12.52 18.95
C ASN A 171 7.79 11.73 18.87
#